data_89f5607db570a8f45d1778dfa4b8af24
#
_entry.id   89f5607db570a8f45d1778dfa4b8af24
#
_cell.length_a   1.000
_cell.length_b   1.000
_cell.length_c   1.000
_cell.angle_alpha   90.00
_cell.angle_beta   90.00
_cell.angle_gamma   90.00
#
_symmetry.space_group_name_H-M   'P 1'
#
loop_
_entity.id
_entity.type
_entity.pdbx_description
1 polymer ?
#
loop_
_entity_poly.entity_id
_entity_poly.type
_entity_poly.pdbx_seq_one_letter_code
_entity_poly.pdbx_strand_id
1 'polypeptide(L)'
;MPPKRLRELEQMPNHSPRPTDRPEHPLRWDEECLRYTSQNKIDFFIGVVRGLGMVSFFALIPISIFVVFYGLFKRGNFEAEFWKFSSWIVPIFFVVFSLFTWGANLIYRLFPKYTAGFQPSPMWELNRRTGMVKVFANSTKKSTDWKVAHELPFHEFDCYLQSSPISQGIAQYNLSLVHYSAEAHVALVGMFGVTSRLDQLAAWDMLQRFMDTSQPLPDSPQWEQFRSLDPTTLEWEKEIARPPRFWRDMEDEAFNQKIVELQDRISAFYFG
;
A
#
# COMPACT_ATOMS: atom_id res chain seq x y z
N MET A 1 -12.32 0.14 1.99
CA MET A 1 -12.18 -0.67 3.24
C MET A 1 -13.56 -1.23 3.56
N PRO A 2 -13.75 -2.56 3.66
CA PRO A 2 -15.07 -3.15 3.92
C PRO A 2 -15.54 -2.88 5.37
N PRO A 3 -16.87 -2.86 5.62
CA PRO A 3 -17.45 -2.58 6.94
C PRO A 3 -16.91 -3.46 8.06
N LYS A 4 -16.76 -4.74 7.78
CA LYS A 4 -16.16 -5.71 8.72
C LYS A 4 -14.80 -5.24 9.22
N ARG A 5 -13.94 -4.75 8.32
CA ARG A 5 -12.59 -4.27 8.67
C ARG A 5 -12.63 -3.00 9.52
N LEU A 6 -13.59 -2.11 9.25
CA LEU A 6 -13.80 -0.91 10.08
C LEU A 6 -14.20 -1.28 11.51
N ARG A 7 -15.10 -2.27 11.66
CA ARG A 7 -15.50 -2.78 12.98
C ARG A 7 -14.35 -3.49 13.70
N GLU A 8 -13.55 -4.28 12.99
CA GLU A 8 -12.36 -4.92 13.57
C GLU A 8 -11.34 -3.92 14.07
N LEU A 9 -11.08 -2.85 13.31
CA LEU A 9 -10.17 -1.79 13.72
C LEU A 9 -10.62 -1.09 15.00
N GLU A 10 -11.92 -0.81 15.14
CA GLU A 10 -12.49 -0.17 16.33
C GLU A 10 -12.35 -1.05 17.60
N GLN A 11 -12.37 -2.37 17.44
CA GLN A 11 -12.24 -3.32 18.56
C GLN A 11 -10.79 -3.55 19.00
N MET A 12 -9.81 -3.06 18.25
CA MET A 12 -8.40 -3.22 18.62
C MET A 12 -8.08 -2.35 19.84
N PRO A 13 -7.49 -2.90 20.91
CA PRO A 13 -7.29 -2.19 22.18
C PRO A 13 -6.36 -0.99 22.11
N ASN A 14 -5.57 -0.87 21.04
CA ASN A 14 -4.66 0.26 20.81
C ASN A 14 -5.04 1.06 19.56
N HIS A 15 -6.26 0.91 19.06
CA HIS A 15 -6.71 1.66 17.90
C HIS A 15 -7.12 3.06 18.35
N SER A 16 -6.19 4.00 18.28
CA SER A 16 -6.53 5.42 18.26
C SER A 16 -6.84 5.81 16.81
N PRO A 17 -7.97 6.45 16.51
CA PRO A 17 -8.20 7.06 15.21
C PRO A 17 -7.13 8.12 14.90
N ARG A 18 -6.48 8.67 15.92
CA ARG A 18 -5.31 9.53 15.76
C ARG A 18 -4.05 8.70 15.90
N PRO A 19 -3.22 8.59 14.88
CA PRO A 19 -1.81 8.22 15.07
C PRO A 19 -1.04 9.38 15.76
N THR A 20 -1.72 10.20 16.55
CA THR A 20 -1.15 11.35 17.27
C THR A 20 -0.02 10.96 18.22
N ASP A 21 -0.01 9.73 18.69
CA ASP A 21 1.09 9.22 19.50
C ASP A 21 2.34 8.89 18.69
N ARG A 22 2.28 9.02 17.36
CA ARG A 22 3.42 8.82 16.46
C ARG A 22 3.46 9.88 15.36
N PRO A 23 3.67 11.16 15.69
CA PRO A 23 3.83 12.21 14.68
C PRO A 23 4.99 11.92 13.73
N GLU A 24 5.92 11.08 14.15
CA GLU A 24 7.11 10.64 13.40
C GLU A 24 6.86 9.43 12.49
N HIS A 25 5.61 8.92 12.39
CA HIS A 25 5.36 7.81 11.48
C HIS A 25 5.43 8.28 10.02
N PRO A 26 6.29 7.69 9.19
CA PRO A 26 6.54 8.16 7.84
C PRO A 26 5.35 7.97 6.89
N LEU A 27 4.42 7.10 7.23
CA LEU A 27 3.14 6.93 6.52
C LEU A 27 2.01 7.41 7.44
N ARG A 28 1.24 8.40 6.97
CA ARG A 28 0.11 8.94 7.71
C ARG A 28 -1.03 9.26 6.77
N TRP A 29 -2.23 8.89 7.15
CA TRP A 29 -3.45 9.18 6.41
C TRP A 29 -4.56 9.43 7.42
N ASP A 30 -4.86 10.70 7.64
CA ASP A 30 -5.88 11.13 8.59
C ASP A 30 -6.57 12.44 8.15
N GLU A 31 -7.37 13.05 9.03
CA GLU A 31 -8.10 14.29 8.75
C GLU A 31 -7.20 15.49 8.50
N GLU A 32 -5.96 15.44 8.93
CA GLU A 32 -5.03 16.57 8.81
C GLU A 32 -4.09 16.44 7.64
N CYS A 33 -3.57 15.23 7.40
CA CYS A 33 -2.56 15.08 6.36
C CYS A 33 -2.57 13.70 5.70
N LEU A 34 -2.15 13.72 4.45
CA LEU A 34 -1.72 12.55 3.70
C LEU A 34 -0.20 12.60 3.57
N ARG A 35 0.48 11.67 4.18
CA ARG A 35 1.93 11.54 4.14
C ARG A 35 2.30 10.18 3.59
N TYR A 36 3.24 10.17 2.67
CA TYR A 36 3.67 8.96 1.98
C TYR A 36 5.18 8.74 2.11
N THR A 37 5.54 7.50 2.25
CA THR A 37 6.91 7.03 2.18
C THR A 37 7.02 5.80 1.29
N SER A 38 8.18 5.63 0.67
CA SER A 38 8.44 4.44 -0.12
C SER A 38 8.75 3.22 0.75
N GLN A 39 8.54 2.05 0.19
CA GLN A 39 8.96 0.80 0.82
C GLN A 39 10.48 0.74 0.92
N ASN A 40 10.98 0.20 2.02
CA ASN A 40 12.40 -0.04 2.20
C ASN A 40 12.88 -1.11 1.21
N LYS A 41 13.83 -0.77 0.35
CA LYS A 41 14.37 -1.68 -0.67
C LYS A 41 15.01 -2.95 -0.07
N ILE A 42 15.63 -2.81 1.09
CA ILE A 42 16.24 -3.95 1.80
C ILE A 42 15.15 -4.89 2.30
N ASP A 43 14.11 -4.35 2.92
CA ASP A 43 12.96 -5.12 3.37
C ASP A 43 12.25 -5.84 2.22
N PHE A 44 12.03 -5.13 1.11
CA PHE A 44 11.48 -5.73 -0.11
C PHE A 44 12.33 -6.90 -0.60
N PHE A 45 13.65 -6.71 -0.70
CA PHE A 45 14.56 -7.76 -1.17
C PHE A 45 14.55 -8.99 -0.23
N ILE A 46 14.63 -8.76 1.09
CA ILE A 46 14.57 -9.85 2.08
C ILE A 46 13.21 -10.57 2.01
N GLY A 47 12.12 -9.81 1.82
CA GLY A 47 10.78 -10.35 1.63
C GLY A 47 10.67 -11.24 0.39
N VAL A 48 11.27 -10.83 -0.73
CA VAL A 48 11.34 -11.64 -1.97
C VAL A 48 12.14 -12.92 -1.73
N VAL A 49 13.32 -12.83 -1.11
CA VAL A 49 14.17 -14.02 -0.80
C VAL A 49 13.40 -14.99 0.11
N ARG A 50 12.72 -14.47 1.13
CA ARG A 50 11.87 -15.27 2.02
C ARG A 50 10.71 -15.93 1.27
N GLY A 51 10.03 -15.18 0.41
CA GLY A 51 8.92 -15.67 -0.41
C GLY A 51 9.34 -16.77 -1.36
N LEU A 52 10.45 -16.59 -2.07
CA LEU A 52 11.06 -17.61 -2.93
C LEU A 52 11.41 -18.88 -2.13
N GLY A 53 12.00 -18.71 -0.95
CA GLY A 53 12.29 -19.83 -0.07
C GLY A 53 11.03 -20.62 0.33
N MET A 54 9.96 -19.93 0.71
CA MET A 54 8.67 -20.56 1.06
C MET A 54 8.03 -21.27 -0.14
N VAL A 55 7.89 -20.60 -1.27
CA VAL A 55 7.29 -21.18 -2.48
C VAL A 55 8.06 -22.42 -2.92
N SER A 56 9.39 -22.34 -2.94
CA SER A 56 10.24 -23.47 -3.30
C SER A 56 10.10 -24.63 -2.31
N PHE A 57 10.00 -24.36 -1.03
CA PHE A 57 9.77 -25.39 -0.01
C PHE A 57 8.44 -26.12 -0.24
N PHE A 58 7.34 -25.38 -0.45
CA PHE A 58 6.03 -25.98 -0.71
C PHE A 58 5.91 -26.69 -2.06
N ALA A 59 6.67 -26.28 -3.07
CA ALA A 59 6.69 -26.94 -4.37
C ALA A 59 7.60 -28.17 -4.37
N LEU A 60 8.77 -28.08 -3.75
CA LEU A 60 9.76 -29.16 -3.80
C LEU A 60 9.39 -30.36 -2.93
N ILE A 61 8.68 -30.16 -1.82
CA ILE A 61 8.24 -31.31 -1.00
C ILE A 61 7.31 -32.25 -1.77
N PRO A 62 6.21 -31.80 -2.39
CA PRO A 62 5.37 -32.67 -3.21
C PRO A 62 6.11 -33.30 -4.38
N ILE A 63 6.98 -32.54 -5.06
CA ILE A 63 7.78 -33.06 -6.17
C ILE A 63 8.73 -34.14 -5.68
N SER A 64 9.42 -33.93 -4.57
CA SER A 64 10.32 -34.93 -3.99
C SER A 64 9.59 -36.20 -3.59
N ILE A 65 8.42 -36.09 -2.98
CA ILE A 65 7.55 -37.20 -2.65
C ILE A 65 7.14 -37.95 -3.92
N PHE A 66 6.68 -37.23 -4.94
CA PHE A 66 6.28 -37.83 -6.22
C PHE A 66 7.44 -38.56 -6.89
N VAL A 67 8.64 -37.95 -6.89
CA VAL A 67 9.86 -38.55 -7.45
C VAL A 67 10.21 -39.83 -6.73
N VAL A 68 10.15 -39.85 -5.40
CA VAL A 68 10.41 -41.07 -4.59
C VAL A 68 9.39 -42.15 -4.89
N PHE A 69 8.08 -41.82 -4.90
CA PHE A 69 7.02 -42.75 -5.24
C PHE A 69 7.16 -43.31 -6.67
N TYR A 70 7.45 -42.45 -7.65
CA TYR A 70 7.63 -42.84 -9.03
C TYR A 70 8.82 -43.81 -9.19
N GLY A 71 9.94 -43.54 -8.50
CA GLY A 71 11.11 -44.42 -8.50
C GLY A 71 10.82 -45.79 -7.87
N LEU A 72 10.00 -45.86 -6.82
CA LEU A 72 9.64 -47.13 -6.18
C LEU A 72 8.71 -48.01 -7.07
N PHE A 73 7.91 -47.39 -7.95
CA PHE A 73 7.01 -48.13 -8.82
C PHE A 73 7.61 -48.55 -10.16
N LYS A 74 8.67 -47.91 -10.62
CA LYS A 74 9.26 -48.18 -11.94
C LYS A 74 10.58 -48.93 -11.81
N ARG A 75 10.54 -50.27 -11.94
CA ARG A 75 11.71 -51.15 -11.98
C ARG A 75 12.41 -51.10 -13.35
N GLY A 76 13.68 -50.66 -13.41
CA GLY A 76 14.50 -50.66 -14.61
C GLY A 76 15.87 -50.00 -14.44
N ASN A 77 16.79 -50.14 -15.41
CA ASN A 77 18.20 -49.64 -15.35
C ASN A 77 18.36 -48.13 -15.23
N PHE A 78 17.30 -47.36 -15.42
CA PHE A 78 17.21 -45.90 -15.16
C PHE A 78 17.33 -45.56 -13.65
N GLU A 79 17.19 -46.55 -12.80
CA GLU A 79 17.03 -46.43 -11.37
C GLU A 79 18.29 -45.96 -10.64
N ALA A 80 19.46 -46.50 -11.00
CA ALA A 80 20.71 -46.25 -10.25
C ALA A 80 21.27 -44.83 -10.46
N GLU A 81 21.25 -44.32 -11.69
CA GLU A 81 21.76 -42.98 -12.00
C GLU A 81 20.76 -41.90 -11.49
N PHE A 82 19.48 -42.15 -11.64
CA PHE A 82 18.43 -41.25 -11.14
C PHE A 82 18.47 -41.13 -9.60
N TRP A 83 18.67 -42.24 -8.89
CA TRP A 83 18.81 -42.23 -7.44
C TRP A 83 20.10 -41.54 -6.98
N LYS A 84 21.20 -41.72 -7.70
CA LYS A 84 22.45 -40.99 -7.44
C LYS A 84 22.26 -39.50 -7.59
N PHE A 85 21.61 -39.04 -8.68
CA PHE A 85 21.35 -37.63 -8.96
C PHE A 85 20.38 -37.01 -7.95
N SER A 86 19.26 -37.66 -7.69
CA SER A 86 18.25 -37.15 -6.78
C SER A 86 18.70 -37.12 -5.33
N SER A 87 19.54 -38.10 -4.89
CA SER A 87 20.04 -38.13 -3.51
C SER A 87 20.94 -36.96 -3.15
N TRP A 88 21.57 -36.29 -4.13
CA TRP A 88 22.42 -35.13 -3.92
C TRP A 88 21.65 -33.82 -4.15
N ILE A 89 20.88 -33.73 -5.20
CA ILE A 89 20.21 -32.50 -5.61
C ILE A 89 19.07 -32.13 -4.66
N VAL A 90 18.22 -33.07 -4.31
CA VAL A 90 17.08 -32.81 -3.43
C VAL A 90 17.51 -32.27 -2.05
N PRO A 91 18.49 -32.86 -1.34
CA PRO A 91 18.98 -32.29 -0.09
C PRO A 91 19.63 -30.92 -0.26
N ILE A 92 20.40 -30.69 -1.32
CA ILE A 92 21.02 -29.38 -1.57
C ILE A 92 19.94 -28.31 -1.75
N PHE A 93 18.94 -28.53 -2.60
CA PHE A 93 17.84 -27.59 -2.78
C PHE A 93 17.09 -27.35 -1.47
N PHE A 94 16.80 -28.41 -0.73
CA PHE A 94 16.13 -28.29 0.57
C PHE A 94 16.92 -27.42 1.57
N VAL A 95 18.23 -27.63 1.67
CA VAL A 95 19.11 -26.83 2.53
C VAL A 95 19.15 -25.37 2.07
N VAL A 96 19.35 -25.13 0.78
CA VAL A 96 19.45 -23.76 0.23
C VAL A 96 18.15 -22.98 0.47
N PHE A 97 16.99 -23.55 0.16
CA PHE A 97 15.71 -22.85 0.35
C PHE A 97 15.32 -22.71 1.82
N SER A 98 15.69 -23.68 2.65
CA SER A 98 15.57 -23.54 4.09
C SER A 98 16.42 -22.38 4.61
N LEU A 99 17.67 -22.26 4.16
CA LEU A 99 18.55 -21.14 4.51
C LEU A 99 17.97 -19.80 4.08
N PHE A 100 17.34 -19.70 2.93
CA PHE A 100 16.67 -18.45 2.48
C PHE A 100 15.54 -18.07 3.42
N THR A 101 14.68 -19.02 3.77
CA THR A 101 13.55 -18.75 4.66
C THR A 101 13.98 -18.44 6.09
N TRP A 102 14.84 -19.27 6.66
CA TRP A 102 15.33 -19.14 8.05
C TRP A 102 16.28 -17.97 8.19
N GLY A 103 17.18 -17.77 7.21
CA GLY A 103 18.09 -16.63 7.16
C GLY A 103 17.34 -15.30 7.09
N ALA A 104 16.33 -15.19 6.24
CA ALA A 104 15.48 -14.01 6.18
C ALA A 104 14.76 -13.78 7.52
N ASN A 105 14.16 -14.80 8.13
CA ASN A 105 13.53 -14.69 9.44
C ASN A 105 14.52 -14.27 10.54
N LEU A 106 15.75 -14.76 10.49
CA LEU A 106 16.81 -14.38 11.42
C LEU A 106 17.18 -12.89 11.24
N ILE A 107 17.28 -12.41 9.99
CA ILE A 107 17.54 -10.99 9.69
C ILE A 107 16.41 -10.11 10.24
N TYR A 108 15.13 -10.49 10.05
CA TYR A 108 13.98 -9.78 10.64
C TYR A 108 14.06 -9.71 12.17
N ARG A 109 14.55 -10.76 12.81
CA ARG A 109 14.72 -10.80 14.28
C ARG A 109 15.88 -9.95 14.79
N LEU A 110 17.04 -10.08 14.14
CA LEU A 110 18.28 -9.46 14.60
C LEU A 110 18.38 -7.98 14.19
N PHE A 111 17.79 -7.60 13.08
CA PHE A 111 17.91 -6.28 12.48
C PHE A 111 16.57 -5.61 12.17
N PRO A 112 15.67 -5.46 13.15
CA PRO A 112 14.32 -4.91 12.90
C PRO A 112 14.35 -3.47 12.35
N LYS A 113 15.40 -2.70 12.62
CA LYS A 113 15.56 -1.34 12.06
C LYS A 113 15.80 -1.31 10.55
N TYR A 114 16.45 -2.33 10.01
CA TYR A 114 16.74 -2.43 8.56
C TYR A 114 15.61 -3.10 7.79
N THR A 115 14.78 -3.86 8.49
CA THR A 115 13.62 -4.57 7.97
C THR A 115 12.31 -3.89 8.32
N ALA A 116 12.35 -2.61 8.71
CA ALA A 116 11.15 -1.78 8.78
C ALA A 116 10.56 -1.64 7.38
N GLY A 117 9.30 -2.03 7.19
CA GLY A 117 8.65 -2.11 5.87
C GLY A 117 8.67 -0.81 5.06
N PHE A 118 8.91 0.33 5.73
CA PHE A 118 8.94 1.65 5.13
C PHE A 118 10.28 2.35 5.38
N GLN A 119 10.61 3.32 4.52
CA GLN A 119 11.72 4.22 4.76
C GLN A 119 11.48 5.05 6.04
N PRO A 120 12.54 5.44 6.76
CA PRO A 120 12.42 6.15 8.03
C PRO A 120 11.89 7.59 7.89
N SER A 121 11.95 8.15 6.70
CA SER A 121 11.51 9.51 6.40
C SER A 121 10.44 9.50 5.30
N PRO A 122 9.45 10.39 5.36
CA PRO A 122 8.48 10.52 4.29
C PRO A 122 9.13 11.06 3.01
N MET A 123 8.48 10.84 1.88
CA MET A 123 8.82 11.45 0.60
C MET A 123 8.10 12.79 0.43
N TRP A 124 6.82 12.81 0.80
CA TRP A 124 5.97 13.99 0.70
C TRP A 124 4.81 13.94 1.70
N GLU A 125 4.22 15.10 1.94
CA GLU A 125 3.04 15.30 2.77
C GLU A 125 2.12 16.33 2.12
N LEU A 126 0.84 16.01 2.01
CA LEU A 126 -0.24 16.94 1.72
C LEU A 126 -0.91 17.28 3.05
N ASN A 127 -0.83 18.52 3.47
CA ASN A 127 -1.39 18.94 4.74
C ASN A 127 -2.66 19.75 4.50
N ARG A 128 -3.82 19.15 4.81
CA ARG A 128 -5.15 19.76 4.64
C ARG A 128 -5.28 21.05 5.44
N ARG A 129 -4.83 21.03 6.71
CA ARG A 129 -5.04 22.15 7.63
C ARG A 129 -4.29 23.42 7.22
N THR A 130 -3.10 23.25 6.64
CA THR A 130 -2.26 24.38 6.19
C THR A 130 -2.41 24.67 4.70
N GLY A 131 -3.01 23.78 3.92
CA GLY A 131 -3.08 23.88 2.47
C GLY A 131 -1.74 23.69 1.78
N MET A 132 -0.71 23.17 2.49
CA MET A 132 0.67 23.07 2.00
C MET A 132 1.02 21.65 1.55
N VAL A 133 1.89 21.58 0.56
CA VAL A 133 2.57 20.37 0.11
C VAL A 133 4.01 20.43 0.61
N LYS A 134 4.43 19.42 1.38
CA LYS A 134 5.82 19.27 1.80
C LYS A 134 6.49 18.17 1.00
N VAL A 135 7.61 18.50 0.41
CA VAL A 135 8.52 17.56 -0.24
C VAL A 135 9.74 17.39 0.63
N PHE A 136 10.05 16.18 1.04
CA PHE A 136 11.16 15.91 1.92
C PHE A 136 12.44 15.63 1.13
N ALA A 137 13.56 16.04 1.68
CA ALA A 137 14.85 15.69 1.14
C ALA A 137 15.07 14.17 1.24
N ASN A 138 15.87 13.64 0.34
CA ASN A 138 16.10 12.21 0.12
C ASN A 138 15.94 11.31 1.37
N SER A 139 14.83 10.57 1.42
CA SER A 139 14.44 9.70 2.54
C SER A 139 15.40 8.52 2.81
N THR A 140 16.35 8.27 1.92
CA THR A 140 17.31 7.17 2.05
C THR A 140 18.57 7.55 2.82
N LYS A 141 18.83 8.86 3.03
CA LYS A 141 19.97 9.35 3.76
C LYS A 141 19.59 9.71 5.19
N LYS A 142 20.16 9.02 6.17
CA LYS A 142 19.94 9.26 7.59
C LYS A 142 20.22 10.71 8.03
N SER A 143 21.15 11.40 7.37
CA SER A 143 21.49 12.80 7.66
C SER A 143 20.43 13.80 7.20
N THR A 144 19.46 13.37 6.39
CA THR A 144 18.39 14.20 5.85
C THR A 144 17.01 13.75 6.31
N ASP A 145 16.96 12.89 7.34
CA ASP A 145 15.71 12.40 7.91
C ASP A 145 14.81 13.58 8.29
N TRP A 146 13.59 13.57 7.77
CA TRP A 146 12.58 14.59 8.01
C TRP A 146 12.93 16.02 7.58
N LYS A 147 14.02 16.22 6.87
CA LYS A 147 14.36 17.54 6.35
C LYS A 147 13.44 17.90 5.19
N VAL A 148 12.66 18.95 5.34
CA VAL A 148 11.82 19.51 4.29
C VAL A 148 12.72 20.18 3.25
N ALA A 149 12.59 19.78 1.99
CA ALA A 149 13.26 20.42 0.85
C ALA A 149 12.41 21.56 0.30
N HIS A 150 11.10 21.35 0.16
CA HIS A 150 10.15 22.35 -0.31
C HIS A 150 8.88 22.27 0.55
N GLU A 151 8.32 23.43 0.87
CA GLU A 151 6.99 23.59 1.46
C GLU A 151 6.26 24.67 0.67
N LEU A 152 5.28 24.27 -0.11
CA LEU A 152 4.66 25.08 -1.15
C LEU A 152 3.13 24.92 -1.10
N PRO A 153 2.36 25.97 -1.47
CA PRO A 153 0.90 25.89 -1.48
C PRO A 153 0.39 24.83 -2.47
N PHE A 154 -0.63 24.07 -2.08
CA PHE A 154 -1.20 23.01 -2.94
C PHE A 154 -1.77 23.57 -4.26
N HIS A 155 -2.38 24.76 -4.22
CA HIS A 155 -2.97 25.39 -5.41
C HIS A 155 -1.94 25.83 -6.46
N GLU A 156 -0.64 25.81 -6.13
CA GLU A 156 0.45 26.10 -7.05
C GLU A 156 0.98 24.84 -7.77
N PHE A 157 0.37 23.69 -7.53
CA PHE A 157 0.71 22.46 -8.19
C PHE A 157 -0.26 22.09 -9.30
N ASP A 158 0.26 21.82 -10.48
CA ASP A 158 -0.47 21.18 -11.57
C ASP A 158 -0.46 19.67 -11.41
N CYS A 159 -1.58 19.03 -11.70
CA CYS A 159 -1.71 17.59 -11.68
C CYS A 159 -1.60 16.99 -13.08
N TYR A 160 -0.65 16.11 -13.27
CA TYR A 160 -0.44 15.40 -14.52
C TYR A 160 -0.78 13.92 -14.38
N LEU A 161 -1.60 13.43 -15.31
CA LEU A 161 -1.83 12.01 -15.48
C LEU A 161 -0.74 11.43 -16.40
N GLN A 162 0.13 10.64 -15.83
CA GLN A 162 1.21 9.96 -16.55
C GLN A 162 0.79 8.54 -16.91
N SER A 163 1.08 8.12 -18.13
CA SER A 163 0.94 6.72 -18.54
C SER A 163 2.31 6.14 -18.86
N SER A 164 2.61 4.97 -18.34
CA SER A 164 3.83 4.23 -18.69
C SER A 164 3.45 2.89 -19.31
N PRO A 165 4.11 2.51 -20.44
CA PRO A 165 3.93 1.19 -21.00
C PRO A 165 4.53 0.16 -20.04
N ILE A 166 3.82 -0.95 -19.86
CA ILE A 166 4.31 -2.06 -19.08
C ILE A 166 4.78 -3.17 -20.01
N SER A 167 5.68 -3.99 -19.46
CA SER A 167 6.23 -5.19 -20.09
C SER A 167 5.19 -6.23 -20.54
N GLN A 168 3.93 -6.12 -20.11
CA GLN A 168 2.84 -7.04 -20.42
C GLN A 168 1.70 -6.39 -21.24
N GLY A 169 1.92 -5.22 -21.83
CA GLY A 169 0.92 -4.58 -22.70
C GLY A 169 -0.24 -3.86 -21.99
N ILE A 170 -0.27 -3.84 -20.66
CA ILE A 170 -1.27 -3.10 -19.89
C ILE A 170 -0.68 -1.73 -19.53
N ALA A 171 -1.34 -0.64 -19.90
CA ALA A 171 -0.92 0.70 -19.50
C ALA A 171 -1.05 0.91 -17.98
N GLN A 172 -0.02 1.49 -17.36
CA GLN A 172 -0.12 1.96 -15.97
C GLN A 172 -0.32 3.47 -15.97
N TYR A 173 -1.19 3.91 -15.09
CA TYR A 173 -1.51 5.30 -14.90
C TYR A 173 -1.08 5.75 -13.51
N ASN A 174 -0.46 6.92 -13.41
CA ASN A 174 -0.05 7.51 -12.15
C ASN A 174 -0.32 9.01 -12.16
N LEU A 175 -0.66 9.56 -11.02
CA LEU A 175 -0.75 11.00 -10.83
C LEU A 175 0.58 11.57 -10.38
N SER A 176 0.85 12.77 -10.83
CA SER A 176 2.07 13.50 -10.52
C SER A 176 1.73 14.97 -10.31
N LEU A 177 2.08 15.50 -9.15
CA LEU A 177 1.96 16.93 -8.88
C LEU A 177 3.29 17.59 -9.20
N VAL A 178 3.25 18.65 -9.99
CA VAL A 178 4.42 19.42 -10.40
C VAL A 178 4.16 20.87 -10.08
N HIS A 179 5.07 21.49 -9.34
CA HIS A 179 4.95 22.91 -9.04
C HIS A 179 5.31 23.76 -10.26
N TYR A 180 4.56 24.84 -10.51
CA TYR A 180 4.71 25.63 -11.73
C TYR A 180 6.05 26.38 -11.85
N SER A 181 6.74 26.66 -10.74
CA SER A 181 8.00 27.43 -10.77
C SER A 181 9.15 26.80 -10.00
N ALA A 182 8.89 26.01 -8.96
CA ALA A 182 9.93 25.34 -8.19
C ALA A 182 10.21 23.95 -8.74
N GLU A 183 11.42 23.45 -8.58
CA GLU A 183 11.78 22.06 -8.91
C GLU A 183 11.19 21.08 -7.85
N ALA A 184 9.88 21.21 -7.60
CA ALA A 184 9.15 20.36 -6.68
C ALA A 184 8.21 19.46 -7.45
N HIS A 185 8.41 18.16 -7.27
CA HIS A 185 7.63 17.11 -7.93
C HIS A 185 7.21 16.05 -6.91
N VAL A 186 5.93 15.71 -6.92
CA VAL A 186 5.34 14.69 -6.04
C VAL A 186 4.71 13.60 -6.90
N ALA A 187 5.32 12.43 -6.92
CA ALA A 187 4.73 11.26 -7.55
C ALA A 187 3.78 10.56 -6.58
N LEU A 188 2.51 10.49 -6.92
CA LEU A 188 1.46 9.84 -6.12
C LEU A 188 1.38 8.32 -6.40
N VAL A 189 2.52 7.73 -6.75
CA VAL A 189 2.64 6.30 -7.10
C VAL A 189 2.33 5.44 -5.86
N GLY A 190 1.54 4.40 -6.08
CA GLY A 190 1.23 3.40 -5.05
C GLY A 190 0.14 3.79 -4.05
N MET A 191 -0.41 5.01 -4.13
CA MET A 191 -1.57 5.39 -3.31
C MET A 191 -2.88 4.87 -3.87
N PHE A 192 -2.98 4.79 -5.19
CA PHE A 192 -4.20 4.42 -5.92
C PHE A 192 -3.91 3.27 -6.87
N GLY A 193 -4.97 2.59 -7.33
CA GLY A 193 -4.84 1.56 -8.35
C GLY A 193 -4.20 2.11 -9.62
N VAL A 194 -3.25 1.39 -10.20
CA VAL A 194 -2.46 1.89 -11.35
C VAL A 194 -2.99 1.46 -12.70
N THR A 195 -3.99 0.56 -12.75
CA THR A 195 -4.48 -0.05 -14.01
C THR A 195 -5.62 0.70 -14.65
N SER A 196 -6.28 1.60 -13.91
CA SER A 196 -7.46 2.33 -14.40
C SER A 196 -7.17 3.83 -14.46
N ARG A 197 -7.37 4.42 -15.63
CA ARG A 197 -7.34 5.88 -15.80
C ARG A 197 -8.41 6.56 -14.97
N LEU A 198 -9.60 5.98 -14.88
CA LEU A 198 -10.72 6.54 -14.11
C LEU A 198 -10.43 6.61 -12.63
N ASP A 199 -9.79 5.58 -12.09
CA ASP A 199 -9.41 5.57 -10.68
C ASP A 199 -8.44 6.71 -10.36
N GLN A 200 -7.54 7.04 -11.30
CA GLN A 200 -6.63 8.16 -11.14
C GLN A 200 -7.35 9.51 -11.19
N LEU A 201 -8.32 9.69 -12.08
CA LEU A 201 -9.13 10.91 -12.14
C LEU A 201 -9.97 11.07 -10.88
N ALA A 202 -10.63 10.01 -10.43
CA ALA A 202 -11.39 10.01 -9.17
C ALA A 202 -10.49 10.27 -7.95
N ALA A 203 -9.26 9.76 -7.98
CA ALA A 203 -8.26 10.02 -6.96
C ALA A 203 -7.85 11.50 -6.93
N TRP A 204 -7.71 12.14 -8.08
CA TRP A 204 -7.43 13.56 -8.15
C TRP A 204 -8.57 14.40 -7.57
N ASP A 205 -9.81 14.13 -7.94
CA ASP A 205 -10.98 14.80 -7.35
C ASP A 205 -11.07 14.61 -5.83
N MET A 206 -10.76 13.41 -5.37
CA MET A 206 -10.71 13.11 -3.93
C MET A 206 -9.63 13.93 -3.24
N LEU A 207 -8.44 14.06 -3.82
CA LEU A 207 -7.35 14.86 -3.26
C LEU A 207 -7.68 16.35 -3.22
N GLN A 208 -8.30 16.88 -4.27
CA GLN A 208 -8.76 18.28 -4.29
C GLN A 208 -9.77 18.53 -3.16
N ARG A 209 -10.77 17.66 -3.00
CA ARG A 209 -11.74 17.76 -1.90
C ARG A 209 -11.08 17.59 -0.54
N PHE A 210 -10.11 16.71 -0.42
CA PHE A 210 -9.35 16.55 0.81
C PHE A 210 -8.59 17.83 1.17
N MET A 211 -7.97 18.50 0.22
CA MET A 211 -7.20 19.72 0.47
C MET A 211 -8.06 20.98 0.66
N ASP A 212 -9.33 20.94 0.26
CA ASP A 212 -10.26 22.03 0.47
C ASP A 212 -10.92 21.94 1.85
N THR A 213 -10.46 22.77 2.78
CA THR A 213 -10.99 22.82 4.15
C THR A 213 -12.42 23.40 4.26
N SER A 214 -12.93 24.03 3.21
CA SER A 214 -14.33 24.51 3.16
C SER A 214 -15.32 23.38 2.88
N GLN A 215 -14.84 22.23 2.43
CA GLN A 215 -15.62 21.05 2.10
C GLN A 215 -15.45 19.98 3.19
N PRO A 216 -16.48 19.13 3.42
CA PRO A 216 -16.30 17.97 4.29
C PRO A 216 -15.29 16.99 3.71
N LEU A 217 -14.70 16.17 4.58
CA LEU A 217 -13.84 15.06 4.13
C LEU A 217 -14.58 14.18 3.12
N PRO A 218 -13.87 13.60 2.15
CA PRO A 218 -14.46 12.70 1.16
C PRO A 218 -15.29 11.59 1.82
N ASP A 219 -16.52 11.36 1.34
CA ASP A 219 -17.40 10.33 1.91
C ASP A 219 -17.03 8.96 1.38
N SER A 220 -15.99 8.39 1.96
CA SER A 220 -15.53 7.05 1.66
C SER A 220 -15.20 6.27 2.94
N PRO A 221 -15.22 4.93 2.89
CA PRO A 221 -14.93 4.09 4.06
C PRO A 221 -13.58 4.35 4.71
N GLN A 222 -12.62 4.89 3.96
CA GLN A 222 -11.27 5.18 4.47
C GLN A 222 -11.27 6.34 5.47
N TRP A 223 -12.16 7.29 5.28
CA TRP A 223 -12.25 8.50 6.11
C TRP A 223 -13.19 8.34 7.32
N GLU A 224 -13.99 7.27 7.38
CA GLU A 224 -15.03 7.09 8.38
C GLU A 224 -14.54 7.32 9.82
N GLN A 225 -13.36 6.83 10.13
CA GLN A 225 -12.79 6.96 11.48
C GLN A 225 -12.30 8.37 11.81
N PHE A 226 -12.08 9.21 10.81
CA PHE A 226 -11.53 10.55 10.97
C PHE A 226 -12.59 11.65 10.83
N ARG A 227 -13.77 11.32 10.29
CA ARG A 227 -14.82 12.30 10.00
C ARG A 227 -15.27 13.10 11.21
N SER A 228 -15.37 12.46 12.37
CA SER A 228 -15.71 13.12 13.63
C SER A 228 -14.61 14.04 14.19
N LEU A 229 -13.42 14.00 13.64
CA LEU A 229 -12.28 14.80 14.07
C LEU A 229 -12.11 16.07 13.23
N ASP A 230 -12.72 16.11 12.03
CA ASP A 230 -12.71 17.27 11.15
C ASP A 230 -13.92 18.17 11.43
N PRO A 231 -13.71 19.42 11.88
CA PRO A 231 -14.82 20.32 12.28
C PRO A 231 -15.83 20.56 11.15
N THR A 232 -15.34 20.85 9.95
CA THR A 232 -16.19 21.12 8.77
C THR A 232 -17.06 19.91 8.43
N THR A 233 -16.48 18.71 8.49
CA THR A 233 -17.23 17.46 8.26
C THR A 233 -18.28 17.24 9.33
N LEU A 234 -17.93 17.50 10.59
CA LEU A 234 -18.85 17.30 11.71
C LEU A 234 -20.07 18.25 11.63
N GLU A 235 -19.87 19.51 11.24
CA GLU A 235 -20.96 20.48 11.04
C GLU A 235 -21.87 20.06 9.88
N TRP A 236 -21.25 19.73 8.75
CA TRP A 236 -21.99 19.29 7.56
C TRP A 236 -22.81 18.00 7.82
N GLU A 237 -22.24 17.01 8.55
CA GLU A 237 -22.94 15.77 8.88
C GLU A 237 -24.14 16.00 9.82
N LYS A 238 -24.05 16.97 10.72
CA LYS A 238 -25.21 17.39 11.56
C LYS A 238 -26.33 17.98 10.71
N GLU A 239 -25.99 18.81 9.73
CA GLU A 239 -26.98 19.45 8.85
C GLU A 239 -27.75 18.44 8.01
N ILE A 240 -27.05 17.42 7.47
CA ILE A 240 -27.67 16.38 6.64
C ILE A 240 -28.19 15.18 7.45
N ALA A 241 -28.07 15.21 8.76
CA ALA A 241 -28.42 14.12 9.68
C ALA A 241 -27.78 12.77 9.27
N ARG A 242 -26.51 12.79 8.81
CA ARG A 242 -25.80 11.57 8.44
C ARG A 242 -25.57 10.68 9.65
N PRO A 243 -25.87 9.36 9.55
CA PRO A 243 -25.55 8.42 10.62
C PRO A 243 -24.04 8.42 10.93
N PRO A 244 -23.62 8.54 12.21
CA PRO A 244 -22.19 8.68 12.56
C PRO A 244 -21.35 7.43 12.29
N ARG A 245 -22.00 6.31 12.05
CA ARG A 245 -21.35 5.02 11.76
C ARG A 245 -21.79 4.45 10.41
N PHE A 246 -22.07 5.34 9.44
CA PHE A 246 -22.69 4.98 8.17
C PHE A 246 -22.01 3.83 7.46
N TRP A 247 -20.69 3.88 7.25
CA TRP A 247 -19.94 2.83 6.57
C TRP A 247 -19.67 1.62 7.48
N ARG A 248 -19.58 1.80 8.80
CA ARG A 248 -19.31 0.71 9.75
C ARG A 248 -20.49 -0.20 9.97
N ASP A 249 -21.68 0.37 10.04
CA ASP A 249 -22.90 -0.36 10.37
C ASP A 249 -23.63 -0.87 9.12
N MET A 250 -23.08 -0.58 7.93
CA MET A 250 -23.61 -1.07 6.66
C MET A 250 -23.44 -2.57 6.54
N GLU A 251 -24.44 -3.28 6.02
CA GLU A 251 -24.36 -4.69 5.67
C GLU A 251 -23.47 -4.92 4.44
N ASP A 252 -22.86 -6.09 4.34
CA ASP A 252 -21.88 -6.39 3.29
C ASP A 252 -22.50 -6.30 1.88
N GLU A 253 -23.75 -6.73 1.71
CA GLU A 253 -24.50 -6.63 0.45
C GLU A 253 -24.78 -5.17 0.08
N ALA A 254 -25.26 -4.37 1.02
CA ALA A 254 -25.52 -2.94 0.82
C ALA A 254 -24.22 -2.17 0.53
N PHE A 255 -23.13 -2.53 1.19
CA PHE A 255 -21.81 -1.98 0.91
C PHE A 255 -21.34 -2.26 -0.52
N ASN A 256 -21.45 -3.51 -0.97
CA ASN A 256 -21.07 -3.90 -2.33
C ASN A 256 -21.92 -3.16 -3.38
N GLN A 257 -23.23 -3.08 -3.17
CA GLN A 257 -24.13 -2.30 -4.03
C GLN A 257 -23.72 -0.83 -4.08
N LYS A 258 -23.39 -0.24 -2.92
CA LYS A 258 -22.97 1.17 -2.84
C LYS A 258 -21.64 1.41 -3.55
N ILE A 259 -20.70 0.47 -3.49
CA ILE A 259 -19.43 0.58 -4.21
C ILE A 259 -19.67 0.50 -5.73
N VAL A 260 -20.52 -0.40 -6.20
CA VAL A 260 -20.91 -0.48 -7.63
C VAL A 260 -21.56 0.83 -8.07
N GLU A 261 -22.55 1.34 -7.33
CA GLU A 261 -23.20 2.63 -7.62
C GLU A 261 -22.19 3.78 -7.75
N LEU A 262 -21.20 3.83 -6.84
CA LEU A 262 -20.15 4.85 -6.89
C LEU A 262 -19.26 4.70 -8.13
N GLN A 263 -18.90 3.46 -8.51
CA GLN A 263 -18.13 3.18 -9.72
C GLN A 263 -18.90 3.58 -10.98
N ASP A 264 -20.20 3.25 -11.05
CA ASP A 264 -21.06 3.64 -12.16
C ASP A 264 -21.19 5.16 -12.28
N ARG A 265 -21.32 5.87 -11.16
CA ARG A 265 -21.37 7.34 -11.13
C ARG A 265 -20.05 7.97 -11.59
N ILE A 266 -18.90 7.44 -11.16
CA ILE A 266 -17.59 7.87 -11.63
C ILE A 266 -17.49 7.66 -13.14
N SER A 267 -17.89 6.49 -13.63
CA SER A 267 -17.87 6.17 -15.05
C SER A 267 -18.74 7.10 -15.86
N ALA A 268 -19.98 7.35 -15.39
CA ALA A 268 -20.90 8.27 -16.05
C ALA A 268 -20.37 9.71 -16.05
N PHE A 269 -19.72 10.15 -14.99
CA PHE A 269 -19.17 11.51 -14.90
C PHE A 269 -18.03 11.77 -15.90
N TYR A 270 -17.16 10.79 -16.10
CA TYR A 270 -15.98 10.97 -16.95
C TYR A 270 -16.17 10.50 -18.41
N PHE A 271 -17.22 9.76 -18.74
CA PHE A 271 -17.50 9.26 -20.10
C PHE A 271 -18.87 9.65 -20.66
N GLY A 272 -19.76 10.21 -19.82
CA GLY A 272 -21.04 10.75 -20.27
C GLY A 272 -20.87 12.12 -20.88
#